data_f2668be8ed26c51098ae2dca5e736653
#
_entry.id   f2668be8ed26c51098ae2dca5e736653
#
_cell.length_a   1.000
_cell.length_b   1.000
_cell.length_c   1.000
_cell.angle_alpha   90.00
_cell.angle_beta   90.00
_cell.angle_gamma   90.00
#
_symmetry.space_group_name_H-M   'P 1'
#
loop_
_entity.id
_entity.type
_entity.pdbx_description
1 polymer ?
#
loop_
_entity_poly.entity_id
_entity_poly.type
_entity_poly.pdbx_seq_one_letter_code
_entity_poly.pdbx_strand_id
1 'polypeptide(L)'
;PFDIPGFITSAIFLPVFMYGLSEVNSSTNSMGWNSPVVLGAMWIAVVTFILFLYFEFTVRTPLINLRLFVDKDFALSNLILFVFGIGMFGSTFLIPLYLQDNLGYSALQAGMFFMPVGIIQGVASPLSGKLMQRINPKVFIVSGILLMAVSFYMNYYLSFLTEKWYIMLSLYLRGLGMGLLFTPLLT
;
A
#
# COMPACT_ATOMS: atom_id res chain seq x y z
N PRO A 1 -22.98 -20.47 2.30
CA PRO A 1 -23.80 -19.32 1.91
C PRO A 1 -22.87 -18.11 1.75
N PHE A 2 -23.02 -17.42 0.63
CA PHE A 2 -22.23 -16.24 0.30
C PHE A 2 -22.91 -15.00 0.92
N ASP A 3 -22.11 -14.09 1.52
CA ASP A 3 -22.63 -12.84 2.08
C ASP A 3 -22.91 -11.82 0.96
N ILE A 4 -24.11 -11.88 0.40
CA ILE A 4 -24.54 -10.97 -0.67
C ILE A 4 -24.64 -9.51 -0.17
N PRO A 5 -25.26 -9.21 1.00
CA PRO A 5 -25.35 -7.84 1.51
C PRO A 5 -23.96 -7.21 1.78
N GLY A 6 -23.08 -7.93 2.45
CA GLY A 6 -21.69 -7.46 2.70
C GLY A 6 -20.92 -7.22 1.41
N PHE A 7 -21.08 -8.12 0.42
CA PHE A 7 -20.45 -7.96 -0.89
C PHE A 7 -20.96 -6.72 -1.63
N ILE A 8 -22.29 -6.51 -1.71
CA ILE A 8 -22.86 -5.34 -2.41
C ILE A 8 -22.42 -4.04 -1.75
N THR A 9 -22.47 -3.98 -0.42
CA THR A 9 -22.09 -2.75 0.31
C THR A 9 -20.60 -2.43 0.16
N SER A 10 -19.72 -3.43 0.19
CA SER A 10 -18.29 -3.22 -0.05
C SER A 10 -17.98 -2.87 -1.52
N ALA A 11 -18.69 -3.48 -2.47
CA ALA A 11 -18.57 -3.21 -3.90
C ALA A 11 -19.03 -1.80 -4.29
N ILE A 12 -19.92 -1.19 -3.51
CA ILE A 12 -20.31 0.22 -3.69
C ILE A 12 -19.36 1.14 -2.93
N PHE A 13 -19.06 0.82 -1.67
CA PHE A 13 -18.22 1.66 -0.80
C PHE A 13 -16.85 1.96 -1.43
N LEU A 14 -16.09 0.93 -1.80
CA LEU A 14 -14.72 1.10 -2.25
C LEU A 14 -14.60 1.97 -3.52
N PRO A 15 -15.34 1.69 -4.62
CA PRO A 15 -15.25 2.53 -5.82
C PRO A 15 -15.76 3.96 -5.59
N VAL A 16 -16.84 4.14 -4.85
CA VAL A 16 -17.41 5.47 -4.60
C VAL A 16 -16.48 6.31 -3.72
N PHE A 17 -15.87 5.70 -2.71
CA PHE A 17 -14.87 6.37 -1.87
C PHE A 17 -13.65 6.80 -2.68
N MET A 18 -13.10 5.88 -3.50
CA MET A 18 -11.96 6.17 -4.38
C MET A 18 -12.29 7.24 -5.42
N TYR A 19 -13.49 7.18 -6.01
CA TYR A 19 -13.95 8.20 -6.93
C TYR A 19 -14.04 9.57 -6.27
N GLY A 20 -14.65 9.66 -5.08
CA GLY A 20 -14.73 10.90 -4.32
C GLY A 20 -13.36 11.51 -4.01
N LEU A 21 -12.40 10.69 -3.57
CA LEU A 21 -11.02 11.12 -3.32
C LEU A 21 -10.31 11.61 -4.60
N SER A 22 -10.49 10.90 -5.70
CA SER A 22 -9.90 11.26 -7.00
C SER A 22 -10.46 12.58 -7.54
N GLU A 23 -11.76 12.82 -7.36
CA GLU A 23 -12.43 14.00 -7.86
C GLU A 23 -12.03 15.29 -7.11
N VAL A 24 -11.53 15.20 -5.88
CA VAL A 24 -11.04 16.37 -5.11
C VAL A 24 -10.02 17.19 -5.89
N ASN A 25 -9.08 16.51 -6.56
CA ASN A 25 -7.99 17.14 -7.33
C ASN A 25 -8.20 17.07 -8.84
N SER A 26 -9.42 16.78 -9.30
CA SER A 26 -9.76 16.74 -10.71
C SER A 26 -9.65 18.15 -11.34
N SER A 27 -9.10 18.23 -12.54
CA SER A 27 -8.99 19.48 -13.29
C SER A 27 -10.34 20.13 -13.61
N THR A 28 -11.41 19.35 -13.56
CA THR A 28 -12.82 19.78 -13.74
C THR A 28 -13.47 20.29 -12.46
N ASN A 29 -12.85 20.04 -11.30
CA ASN A 29 -13.38 20.37 -9.99
C ASN A 29 -12.70 21.61 -9.39
N SER A 30 -13.27 22.78 -9.62
CA SER A 30 -12.76 24.05 -9.05
C SER A 30 -13.06 24.21 -7.54
N MET A 31 -14.00 23.42 -6.98
CA MET A 31 -14.44 23.51 -5.58
C MET A 31 -13.70 22.58 -4.64
N GLY A 32 -12.86 21.66 -5.16
CA GLY A 32 -12.12 20.68 -4.34
C GLY A 32 -13.04 19.87 -3.42
N TRP A 33 -12.76 19.88 -2.13
CA TRP A 33 -13.55 19.18 -1.10
C TRP A 33 -15.00 19.68 -0.95
N ASN A 34 -15.29 20.92 -1.35
CA ASN A 34 -16.64 21.52 -1.25
C ASN A 34 -17.52 21.22 -2.47
N SER A 35 -17.01 20.47 -3.44
CA SER A 35 -17.79 20.06 -4.61
C SER A 35 -18.99 19.22 -4.20
N PRO A 36 -20.19 19.49 -4.71
CA PRO A 36 -21.38 18.65 -4.46
C PRO A 36 -21.17 17.18 -4.86
N VAL A 37 -20.37 16.93 -5.89
CA VAL A 37 -20.03 15.57 -6.36
C VAL A 37 -19.15 14.86 -5.32
N VAL A 38 -18.12 15.53 -4.80
CA VAL A 38 -17.25 14.97 -3.76
C VAL A 38 -18.03 14.72 -2.48
N LEU A 39 -18.81 15.68 -2.03
CA LEU A 39 -19.64 15.55 -0.84
C LEU A 39 -20.68 14.41 -0.99
N GLY A 40 -21.35 14.33 -2.14
CA GLY A 40 -22.29 13.25 -2.43
C GLY A 40 -21.62 11.88 -2.44
N ALA A 41 -20.46 11.73 -3.08
CA ALA A 41 -19.69 10.50 -3.10
C ALA A 41 -19.23 10.11 -1.67
N MET A 42 -18.74 11.06 -0.88
CA MET A 42 -18.32 10.81 0.51
C MET A 42 -19.49 10.38 1.39
N TRP A 43 -20.67 11.00 1.24
CA TRP A 43 -21.87 10.59 1.96
C TRP A 43 -22.31 9.18 1.61
N ILE A 44 -22.36 8.84 0.31
CA ILE A 44 -22.66 7.47 -0.14
C ILE A 44 -21.65 6.48 0.41
N ALA A 45 -20.35 6.82 0.36
CA ALA A 45 -19.28 5.98 0.90
C ALA A 45 -19.45 5.75 2.41
N VAL A 46 -19.71 6.78 3.19
CA VAL A 46 -19.94 6.66 4.65
C VAL A 46 -21.16 5.78 4.95
N VAL A 47 -22.28 6.02 4.27
CA VAL A 47 -23.49 5.24 4.50
C VAL A 47 -23.27 3.76 4.12
N THR A 48 -22.68 3.49 2.97
CA THR A 48 -22.41 2.11 2.53
C THR A 48 -21.37 1.41 3.39
N PHE A 49 -20.40 2.14 3.94
CA PHE A 49 -19.42 1.61 4.90
C PHE A 49 -20.09 1.23 6.24
N ILE A 50 -20.99 2.07 6.75
CA ILE A 50 -21.74 1.77 7.98
C ILE A 50 -22.64 0.54 7.76
N LEU A 51 -23.31 0.45 6.60
CA LEU A 51 -24.12 -0.73 6.25
C LEU A 51 -23.25 -1.99 6.11
N PHE A 52 -22.06 -1.87 5.50
CA PHE A 52 -21.09 -2.95 5.42
C PHE A 52 -20.73 -3.47 6.81
N LEU A 53 -20.32 -2.59 7.73
CA LEU A 53 -20.01 -2.98 9.10
C LEU A 53 -21.20 -3.63 9.80
N TYR A 54 -22.40 -3.08 9.62
CA TYR A 54 -23.62 -3.67 10.20
C TYR A 54 -23.85 -5.10 9.70
N PHE A 55 -23.71 -5.37 8.41
CA PHE A 55 -23.88 -6.73 7.87
C PHE A 55 -22.76 -7.67 8.33
N GLU A 56 -21.50 -7.21 8.37
CA GLU A 56 -20.38 -8.03 8.85
C GLU A 56 -20.53 -8.50 10.31
N PHE A 57 -21.19 -7.70 11.16
CA PHE A 57 -21.47 -8.10 12.54
C PHE A 57 -22.75 -8.96 12.70
N THR A 58 -23.68 -8.89 11.74
CA THR A 58 -25.02 -9.48 11.87
C THR A 58 -25.16 -10.80 11.10
N VAL A 59 -24.52 -10.94 9.96
CA VAL A 59 -24.62 -12.13 9.10
C VAL A 59 -23.81 -13.29 9.69
N ARG A 60 -24.33 -14.51 9.54
CA ARG A 60 -23.69 -15.73 10.10
C ARG A 60 -22.38 -16.12 9.42
N THR A 61 -22.22 -15.77 8.15
CA THR A 61 -21.03 -16.04 7.33
C THR A 61 -20.55 -14.75 6.71
N PRO A 62 -19.92 -13.84 7.50
CA PRO A 62 -19.43 -12.56 7.01
C PRO A 62 -18.30 -12.74 6.00
N LEU A 63 -18.12 -11.76 5.10
CA LEU A 63 -16.99 -11.72 4.18
C LEU A 63 -15.67 -11.57 4.94
N ILE A 64 -15.65 -10.69 5.93
CA ILE A 64 -14.51 -10.43 6.78
C ILE A 64 -14.92 -10.65 8.22
N ASN A 65 -14.35 -11.65 8.88
CA ASN A 65 -14.66 -11.89 10.29
C ASN A 65 -14.03 -10.82 11.18
N LEU A 66 -14.71 -9.68 11.34
CA LEU A 66 -14.24 -8.56 12.15
C LEU A 66 -14.03 -8.92 13.63
N ARG A 67 -14.62 -10.02 14.10
CA ARG A 67 -14.43 -10.51 15.47
C ARG A 67 -12.99 -10.98 15.73
N LEU A 68 -12.22 -11.30 14.68
CA LEU A 68 -10.81 -11.64 14.81
C LEU A 68 -9.96 -10.45 15.31
N PHE A 69 -10.41 -9.20 15.09
CA PHE A 69 -9.73 -8.01 15.62
C PHE A 69 -9.83 -7.86 17.15
N VAL A 70 -10.63 -8.68 17.82
CA VAL A 70 -10.63 -8.76 19.29
C VAL A 70 -9.36 -9.45 19.79
N ASP A 71 -8.78 -10.36 19.00
CA ASP A 71 -7.48 -10.92 19.25
C ASP A 71 -6.39 -9.86 19.02
N LYS A 72 -5.59 -9.61 20.07
CA LYS A 72 -4.56 -8.56 20.06
C LYS A 72 -3.45 -8.84 19.05
N ASP A 73 -3.06 -10.10 18.90
CA ASP A 73 -1.97 -10.48 18.00
C ASP A 73 -2.42 -10.33 16.55
N PHE A 74 -3.66 -10.70 16.25
CA PHE A 74 -4.27 -10.50 14.94
C PHE A 74 -4.43 -9.00 14.62
N ALA A 75 -4.95 -8.19 15.55
CA ALA A 75 -5.15 -6.76 15.37
C ALA A 75 -3.81 -6.03 15.15
N LEU A 76 -2.79 -6.37 15.96
CA LEU A 76 -1.45 -5.77 15.84
C LEU A 76 -0.79 -6.14 14.51
N SER A 77 -0.90 -7.40 14.10
CA SER A 77 -0.36 -7.87 12.81
C SER A 77 -0.99 -7.12 11.63
N ASN A 78 -2.33 -6.93 11.65
CA ASN A 78 -3.03 -6.17 10.62
C ASN A 78 -2.68 -4.69 10.65
N LEU A 79 -2.48 -4.09 11.83
CA LEU A 79 -2.02 -2.70 11.95
C LEU A 79 -0.62 -2.53 11.34
N ILE A 80 0.30 -3.44 11.61
CA ILE A 80 1.64 -3.44 11.02
C ILE A 80 1.55 -3.55 9.49
N LEU A 81 0.72 -4.48 8.97
CA LEU A 81 0.51 -4.63 7.53
C LEU A 81 -0.12 -3.39 6.90
N PHE A 82 -1.03 -2.72 7.59
CA PHE A 82 -1.66 -1.48 7.13
C PHE A 82 -0.64 -0.35 7.02
N VAL A 83 0.17 -0.12 8.06
CA VAL A 83 1.23 0.90 8.06
C VAL A 83 2.28 0.59 6.97
N PHE A 84 2.66 -0.69 6.85
CA PHE A 84 3.56 -1.15 5.79
C PHE A 84 2.97 -0.88 4.40
N GLY A 85 1.67 -1.18 4.20
CA GLY A 85 0.97 -0.92 2.95
C GLY A 85 0.96 0.56 2.57
N ILE A 86 0.69 1.46 3.52
CA ILE A 86 0.76 2.91 3.28
C ILE A 86 2.16 3.31 2.81
N GLY A 87 3.20 2.88 3.51
CA GLY A 87 4.59 3.18 3.13
C GLY A 87 4.95 2.64 1.75
N MET A 88 4.58 1.40 1.48
CA MET A 88 4.86 0.72 0.21
C MET A 88 4.15 1.37 -0.97
N PHE A 89 2.83 1.50 -0.91
CA PHE A 89 2.04 2.06 -2.01
C PHE A 89 2.26 3.57 -2.14
N GLY A 90 2.35 4.30 -1.02
CA GLY A 90 2.65 5.72 -1.02
C GLY A 90 3.98 6.01 -1.72
N SER A 91 5.05 5.31 -1.36
CA SER A 91 6.36 5.53 -2.01
C SER A 91 6.40 5.05 -3.46
N THR A 92 5.63 4.00 -3.82
CA THR A 92 5.52 3.54 -5.22
C THR A 92 4.86 4.58 -6.11
N PHE A 93 3.96 5.37 -5.56
CA PHE A 93 3.30 6.47 -6.27
C PHE A 93 4.11 7.77 -6.20
N LEU A 94 4.58 8.15 -5.02
CA LEU A 94 5.23 9.45 -4.79
C LEU A 94 6.61 9.57 -5.45
N ILE A 95 7.40 8.49 -5.51
CA ILE A 95 8.74 8.55 -6.10
C ILE A 95 8.68 8.82 -7.62
N PRO A 96 7.87 8.12 -8.44
CA PRO A 96 7.73 8.48 -9.86
C PRO A 96 7.22 9.90 -10.07
N LEU A 97 6.27 10.36 -9.24
CA LEU A 97 5.76 11.71 -9.29
C LEU A 97 6.87 12.73 -8.99
N TYR A 98 7.64 12.49 -7.93
CA TYR A 98 8.80 13.31 -7.59
C TYR A 98 9.84 13.38 -8.73
N LEU A 99 10.14 12.24 -9.37
CA LEU A 99 11.06 12.20 -10.51
C LEU A 99 10.55 13.01 -11.70
N GLN A 100 9.24 12.99 -11.97
CA GLN A 100 8.63 13.70 -13.08
C GLN A 100 8.50 15.19 -12.78
N ASP A 101 7.89 15.56 -11.65
CA ASP A 101 7.52 16.94 -11.35
C ASP A 101 8.70 17.78 -10.86
N ASN A 102 9.63 17.18 -10.09
CA ASN A 102 10.73 17.91 -9.48
C ASN A 102 12.06 17.78 -10.25
N LEU A 103 12.32 16.64 -10.87
CA LEU A 103 13.56 16.39 -11.59
C LEU A 103 13.40 16.40 -13.12
N GLY A 104 12.19 16.61 -13.62
CA GLY A 104 11.89 16.76 -15.06
C GLY A 104 12.08 15.48 -15.87
N TYR A 105 12.07 14.30 -15.24
CA TYR A 105 12.14 13.04 -15.95
C TYR A 105 10.84 12.74 -16.69
N SER A 106 10.94 12.12 -17.86
CA SER A 106 9.76 11.58 -18.53
C SER A 106 9.19 10.38 -17.75
N ALA A 107 7.91 10.06 -17.97
CA ALA A 107 7.27 8.88 -17.34
C ALA A 107 8.04 7.58 -17.64
N LEU A 108 8.59 7.44 -18.87
CA LEU A 108 9.41 6.30 -19.24
C LEU A 108 10.72 6.24 -18.42
N GLN A 109 11.39 7.37 -18.27
CA GLN A 109 12.62 7.45 -17.46
C GLN A 109 12.35 7.14 -15.99
N ALA A 110 11.28 7.71 -15.42
CA ALA A 110 10.85 7.40 -14.06
C ALA A 110 10.55 5.90 -13.89
N GLY A 111 9.87 5.27 -14.85
CA GLY A 111 9.63 3.83 -14.87
C GLY A 111 10.92 2.99 -14.90
N MET A 112 11.94 3.43 -15.63
CA MET A 112 13.24 2.74 -15.70
C MET A 112 13.95 2.70 -14.35
N PHE A 113 13.75 3.68 -13.45
CA PHE A 113 14.27 3.63 -12.08
C PHE A 113 13.67 2.48 -11.26
N PHE A 114 12.46 2.03 -11.58
CA PHE A 114 11.77 0.94 -10.89
C PHE A 114 12.08 -0.44 -11.48
N MET A 115 12.58 -0.52 -12.70
CA MET A 115 12.91 -1.80 -13.34
C MET A 115 13.88 -2.65 -12.50
N PRO A 116 15.01 -2.12 -11.99
CA PRO A 116 15.91 -2.88 -11.13
C PRO A 116 15.27 -3.33 -9.82
N VAL A 117 14.33 -2.55 -9.27
CA VAL A 117 13.58 -2.91 -8.04
C VAL A 117 12.82 -4.21 -8.24
N GLY A 118 12.08 -4.33 -9.35
CA GLY A 118 11.35 -5.54 -9.70
C GLY A 118 12.27 -6.74 -9.89
N ILE A 119 13.42 -6.57 -10.55
CA ILE A 119 14.41 -7.62 -10.74
C ILE A 119 14.97 -8.09 -9.39
N ILE A 120 15.40 -7.16 -8.53
CA ILE A 120 15.95 -7.46 -7.21
C ILE A 120 14.91 -8.19 -6.35
N GLN A 121 13.68 -7.71 -6.33
CA GLN A 121 12.58 -8.35 -5.61
C GLN A 121 12.27 -9.74 -6.16
N GLY A 122 12.24 -9.88 -7.48
CA GLY A 122 11.97 -11.15 -8.16
C GLY A 122 13.03 -12.21 -7.90
N VAL A 123 14.28 -11.82 -7.65
CA VAL A 123 15.37 -12.73 -7.27
C VAL A 123 15.40 -12.95 -5.74
N ALA A 124 15.23 -11.90 -4.95
CA ALA A 124 15.30 -11.99 -3.50
C ALA A 124 14.15 -12.82 -2.89
N SER A 125 12.96 -12.76 -3.46
CA SER A 125 11.78 -13.45 -2.95
C SER A 125 11.92 -15.00 -2.98
N PRO A 126 12.22 -15.66 -4.11
CA PRO A 126 12.44 -17.11 -4.12
C PRO A 126 13.70 -17.53 -3.36
N LEU A 127 14.73 -16.66 -3.29
CA LEU A 127 15.92 -16.94 -2.52
C LEU A 127 15.61 -16.93 -1.01
N SER A 128 14.85 -15.97 -0.53
CA SER A 128 14.38 -15.95 0.87
C SER A 128 13.56 -17.21 1.20
N GLY A 129 12.65 -17.64 0.31
CA GLY A 129 11.88 -18.86 0.47
C GLY A 129 12.72 -20.14 0.62
N LYS A 130 13.79 -20.26 -0.18
CA LYS A 130 14.73 -21.37 -0.03
C LYS A 130 15.53 -21.32 1.26
N LEU A 131 15.98 -20.14 1.66
CA LEU A 131 16.78 -19.94 2.87
C LEU A 131 15.95 -20.12 4.15
N MET A 132 14.66 -19.81 4.12
CA MET A 132 13.74 -20.01 5.27
C MET A 132 13.62 -21.50 5.69
N GLN A 133 13.96 -22.44 4.81
CA GLN A 133 14.03 -23.86 5.20
C GLN A 133 15.17 -24.15 6.19
N ARG A 134 16.16 -23.26 6.30
CA ARG A 134 17.35 -23.43 7.16
C ARG A 134 17.53 -22.33 8.19
N ILE A 135 16.94 -21.15 7.96
CA ILE A 135 17.09 -19.95 8.79
C ILE A 135 15.70 -19.55 9.30
N ASN A 136 15.64 -19.10 10.55
CA ASN A 136 14.38 -18.69 11.16
C ASN A 136 13.71 -17.56 10.35
N PRO A 137 12.42 -17.72 9.97
CA PRO A 137 11.68 -16.71 9.20
C PRO A 137 11.69 -15.31 9.82
N LYS A 138 11.79 -15.21 11.15
CA LYS A 138 11.89 -13.92 11.86
C LYS A 138 13.10 -13.08 11.41
N VAL A 139 14.19 -13.72 11.03
CA VAL A 139 15.39 -13.01 10.54
C VAL A 139 15.09 -12.28 9.25
N PHE A 140 14.35 -12.92 8.32
CA PHE A 140 13.96 -12.32 7.05
C PHE A 140 12.97 -11.16 7.25
N ILE A 141 12.02 -11.32 8.15
CA ILE A 141 11.05 -10.27 8.49
C ILE A 141 11.78 -9.06 9.07
N VAL A 142 12.63 -9.26 10.08
CA VAL A 142 13.36 -8.15 10.72
C VAL A 142 14.30 -7.47 9.74
N SER A 143 15.09 -8.23 8.97
CA SER A 143 16.02 -7.66 8.00
C SER A 143 15.28 -6.92 6.87
N GLY A 144 14.15 -7.45 6.38
CA GLY A 144 13.34 -6.82 5.38
C GLY A 144 12.72 -5.49 5.87
N ILE A 145 12.20 -5.48 7.12
CA ILE A 145 11.67 -4.24 7.74
C ILE A 145 12.78 -3.21 7.90
N LEU A 146 13.97 -3.60 8.36
CA LEU A 146 15.10 -2.68 8.52
C LEU A 146 15.53 -2.08 7.17
N LEU A 147 15.65 -2.88 6.12
CA LEU A 147 15.98 -2.39 4.78
C LEU A 147 14.91 -1.42 4.25
N MET A 148 13.63 -1.71 4.47
CA MET A 148 12.54 -0.80 4.12
C MET A 148 12.60 0.50 4.91
N ALA A 149 12.86 0.43 6.23
CA ALA A 149 12.98 1.60 7.08
C ALA A 149 14.14 2.49 6.64
N VAL A 150 15.29 1.91 6.31
CA VAL A 150 16.45 2.65 5.78
C VAL A 150 16.10 3.31 4.44
N SER A 151 15.44 2.58 3.53
CA SER A 151 14.98 3.14 2.25
C SER A 151 14.04 4.33 2.44
N PHE A 152 13.05 4.22 3.33
CA PHE A 152 12.13 5.33 3.61
C PHE A 152 12.83 6.51 4.30
N TYR A 153 13.76 6.25 5.20
CA TYR A 153 14.56 7.28 5.81
C TYR A 153 15.44 8.03 4.77
N MET A 154 16.02 7.31 3.82
CA MET A 154 16.71 7.93 2.69
C MET A 154 15.80 8.82 1.85
N ASN A 155 14.55 8.40 1.62
CA ASN A 155 13.58 9.17 0.85
C ASN A 155 13.16 10.48 1.55
N TYR A 156 13.28 10.57 2.88
CA TYR A 156 13.04 11.82 3.62
C TYR A 156 14.02 12.93 3.23
N TYR A 157 15.26 12.58 2.84
CA TYR A 157 16.29 13.54 2.43
C TYR A 157 16.31 13.84 0.93
N LEU A 158 15.32 13.39 0.17
CA LEU A 158 15.21 13.73 -1.25
C LEU A 158 15.01 15.23 -1.43
N SER A 159 15.84 15.83 -2.30
CA SER A 159 15.79 17.25 -2.66
C SER A 159 16.05 17.43 -4.15
N PHE A 160 15.78 18.62 -4.69
CA PHE A 160 16.04 18.93 -6.11
C PHE A 160 17.50 18.72 -6.56
N LEU A 161 18.44 18.63 -5.60
CA LEU A 161 19.86 18.40 -5.85
C LEU A 161 20.28 16.95 -5.61
N THR A 162 19.32 16.04 -5.35
CA THR A 162 19.64 14.65 -5.03
C THR A 162 20.19 13.93 -6.26
N GLU A 163 21.37 13.35 -6.14
CA GLU A 163 22.02 12.60 -7.20
C GLU A 163 21.29 11.27 -7.51
N LYS A 164 21.31 10.85 -8.77
CA LYS A 164 20.63 9.64 -9.27
C LYS A 164 20.99 8.38 -8.49
N TRP A 165 22.28 8.22 -8.13
CA TRP A 165 22.75 7.02 -7.43
C TRP A 165 22.12 6.88 -6.05
N TYR A 166 21.84 7.99 -5.36
CA TYR A 166 21.20 7.98 -4.05
C TYR A 166 19.76 7.48 -4.14
N ILE A 167 19.01 7.95 -5.14
CA ILE A 167 17.63 7.49 -5.42
C ILE A 167 17.64 6.01 -5.77
N MET A 168 18.57 5.58 -6.65
CA MET A 168 18.70 4.17 -7.05
C MET A 168 19.05 3.29 -5.86
N LEU A 169 19.96 3.72 -4.97
CA LEU A 169 20.32 2.97 -3.78
C LEU A 169 19.11 2.77 -2.85
N SER A 170 18.33 3.83 -2.60
CA SER A 170 17.12 3.74 -1.79
C SER A 170 16.11 2.75 -2.39
N LEU A 171 15.93 2.78 -3.71
CA LEU A 171 15.06 1.86 -4.43
C LEU A 171 15.56 0.40 -4.37
N TYR A 172 16.86 0.17 -4.49
CA TYR A 172 17.46 -1.17 -4.40
C TYR A 172 17.29 -1.77 -3.00
N LEU A 173 17.53 -0.99 -1.96
CA LEU A 173 17.29 -1.40 -0.57
C LEU A 173 15.83 -1.77 -0.36
N ARG A 174 14.92 -0.99 -0.95
CA ARG A 174 13.49 -1.27 -0.92
C ARG A 174 13.15 -2.58 -1.65
N GLY A 175 13.69 -2.80 -2.85
CA GLY A 175 13.47 -4.04 -3.61
C GLY A 175 13.94 -5.28 -2.85
N LEU A 176 15.11 -5.21 -2.21
CA LEU A 176 15.63 -6.27 -1.34
C LEU A 176 14.73 -6.48 -0.12
N GLY A 177 14.37 -5.40 0.58
CA GLY A 177 13.50 -5.45 1.76
C GLY A 177 12.16 -6.11 1.44
N MET A 178 11.52 -5.71 0.34
CA MET A 178 10.27 -6.31 -0.13
C MET A 178 10.46 -7.80 -0.49
N GLY A 179 11.52 -8.16 -1.21
CA GLY A 179 11.79 -9.55 -1.58
C GLY A 179 11.98 -10.46 -0.37
N LEU A 180 12.57 -9.96 0.71
CA LEU A 180 12.74 -10.70 1.96
C LEU A 180 11.44 -10.82 2.76
N LEU A 181 10.57 -9.80 2.71
CA LEU A 181 9.30 -9.76 3.47
C LEU A 181 8.18 -10.56 2.83
N PHE A 182 8.05 -10.54 1.50
CA PHE A 182 6.89 -11.13 0.81
C PHE A 182 6.73 -12.62 1.09
N THR A 183 7.82 -13.38 1.07
CA THR A 183 7.75 -14.82 1.27
C THR A 183 7.27 -15.22 2.67
N PRO A 184 7.86 -14.71 3.78
CA PRO A 184 7.42 -15.09 5.13
C PRO A 184 6.05 -14.51 5.53
N LEU A 185 5.56 -13.48 4.84
CA LEU A 185 4.23 -12.92 5.10
C LEU A 185 3.10 -13.66 4.39
N LEU A 186 3.43 -14.43 3.33
CA LEU A 186 2.47 -15.19 2.55
C LEU A 186 2.43 -16.68 2.90
N THR A 187 3.35 -17.17 3.74
CA THR A 187 3.42 -18.56 4.23
C THR A 187 3.03 -18.66 5.68
#